data_94f015fdee9ac9337015a4270b41adc4
#
_entry.id   94f015fdee9ac9337015a4270b41adc4
#
_cell.length_a   1.000
_cell.length_b   1.000
_cell.length_c   1.000
_cell.angle_alpha   90.00
_cell.angle_beta   90.00
_cell.angle_gamma   90.00
#
_symmetry.space_group_name_H-M   'P 1'
#
loop_
_entity.id
_entity.type
_entity.pdbx_description
1 polymer ?
#
loop_
_entity_poly.entity_id
_entity_poly.type
_entity_poly.pdbx_seq_one_letter_code
_entity_poly.pdbx_strand_id
1 'polypeptide(L)'
;MKLKVFGLVLVLLCVFTMSSFAAPASVSVGDYGSTGYITVTNPNKNYSTTYTKTITVSGYAMADSTVYVYMMDGGVYKPCYQNGTNLSVSVGASGLFAIHVNLSSGRNQFLLRAESNGQYQNTTFEVNLLSSSMFNLIGRLQSLTLGWK
;
A
#
# COMPACT_ATOMS: atom_id res chain seq x y z
N MET A 1 -12.92 23.84 47.26
CA MET A 1 -13.17 22.54 46.55
C MET A 1 -13.29 22.67 45.03
N LYS A 2 -13.89 23.74 44.47
CA LYS A 2 -14.08 23.93 43.03
C LYS A 2 -12.76 24.08 42.22
N LEU A 3 -11.71 24.68 42.78
CA LEU A 3 -10.42 24.89 42.10
C LEU A 3 -9.64 23.60 41.88
N LYS A 4 -9.72 22.65 42.84
CA LYS A 4 -9.03 21.34 42.73
C LYS A 4 -9.64 20.42 41.66
N VAL A 5 -10.97 20.50 41.46
CA VAL A 5 -11.70 19.75 40.44
C VAL A 5 -11.38 20.28 39.05
N PHE A 6 -11.24 21.61 38.89
CA PHE A 6 -10.90 22.24 37.64
C PHE A 6 -9.49 21.85 37.15
N GLY A 7 -8.51 21.80 38.07
CA GLY A 7 -7.15 21.33 37.76
C GLY A 7 -7.11 19.87 37.34
N LEU A 8 -7.90 18.99 37.97
CA LEU A 8 -7.97 17.57 37.63
C LEU A 8 -8.58 17.35 36.23
N VAL A 9 -9.63 18.12 35.89
CA VAL A 9 -10.28 18.04 34.55
C VAL A 9 -9.35 18.54 33.47
N LEU A 10 -8.56 19.62 33.72
CA LEU A 10 -7.59 20.14 32.75
C LEU A 10 -6.46 19.16 32.49
N VAL A 11 -5.96 18.47 33.52
CA VAL A 11 -4.92 17.42 33.36
C VAL A 11 -5.50 16.22 32.62
N LEU A 12 -6.74 15.82 32.86
CA LEU A 12 -7.40 14.72 32.16
C LEU A 12 -7.61 15.02 30.66
N LEU A 13 -7.91 16.27 30.29
CA LEU A 13 -8.06 16.72 28.91
C LEU A 13 -6.71 16.65 28.13
N CYS A 14 -5.58 16.92 28.79
CA CYS A 14 -4.27 16.89 28.17
C CYS A 14 -3.77 15.45 27.84
N VAL A 15 -4.30 14.43 28.54
CA VAL A 15 -3.87 13.03 28.30
C VAL A 15 -4.51 12.42 27.05
N PHE A 16 -5.57 13.02 26.51
CA PHE A 16 -6.27 12.50 25.32
C PHE A 16 -5.83 13.12 23.99
N THR A 17 -4.75 13.88 23.93
CA THR A 17 -4.14 14.25 22.65
C THR A 17 -3.41 13.05 22.06
N MET A 18 -4.16 12.05 21.61
CA MET A 18 -3.63 11.01 20.73
C MET A 18 -3.19 11.71 19.44
N SER A 19 -1.89 11.78 19.21
CA SER A 19 -1.33 12.24 17.94
C SER A 19 -1.79 11.26 16.86
N SER A 20 -2.90 11.57 16.21
CA SER A 20 -3.34 10.87 15.01
C SER A 20 -2.35 11.24 13.90
N PHE A 21 -1.39 10.37 13.62
CA PHE A 21 -0.54 10.50 12.44
C PHE A 21 -1.40 10.17 11.23
N ALA A 22 -1.84 11.21 10.53
CA ALA A 22 -2.52 11.05 9.25
C ALA A 22 -1.47 10.64 8.20
N ALA A 23 -1.84 9.68 7.32
CA ALA A 23 -1.00 9.33 6.18
C ALA A 23 -0.69 10.58 5.34
N PRO A 24 0.55 10.75 4.86
CA PRO A 24 0.92 11.92 4.06
C PRO A 24 0.09 12.01 2.77
N ALA A 25 -0.24 13.24 2.36
CA ALA A 25 -1.02 13.50 1.15
C ALA A 25 -0.25 13.13 -0.14
N SER A 26 1.08 13.01 -0.08
CA SER A 26 1.92 12.52 -1.17
C SER A 26 3.27 12.05 -0.62
N VAL A 27 3.93 11.15 -1.37
CA VAL A 27 5.27 10.66 -1.07
C VAL A 27 6.16 10.90 -2.28
N SER A 28 7.34 11.47 -2.06
CA SER A 28 8.31 11.73 -3.13
C SER A 28 8.97 10.45 -3.62
N VAL A 29 9.37 10.43 -4.89
CA VAL A 29 10.21 9.36 -5.44
C VAL A 29 11.57 9.39 -4.73
N GLY A 30 12.05 8.21 -4.31
CA GLY A 30 13.33 8.10 -3.59
C GLY A 30 13.26 8.30 -2.07
N ASP A 31 12.08 8.58 -1.52
CA ASP A 31 11.86 8.55 -0.08
C ASP A 31 11.63 7.10 0.38
N TYR A 32 12.65 6.46 0.92
CA TYR A 32 12.57 5.06 1.38
C TYR A 32 12.31 4.93 2.89
N GLY A 33 12.58 5.96 3.69
CA GLY A 33 12.43 5.93 5.14
C GLY A 33 13.41 4.96 5.84
N SER A 34 12.96 4.38 6.94
CA SER A 34 13.70 3.39 7.73
C SER A 34 13.73 2.01 7.03
N THR A 35 14.47 1.06 7.57
CA THR A 35 14.52 -0.32 7.08
C THR A 35 13.90 -1.29 8.09
N GLY A 36 13.40 -2.45 7.62
CA GLY A 36 12.89 -3.51 8.48
C GLY A 36 11.41 -3.38 8.88
N TYR A 37 10.69 -2.39 8.36
CA TYR A 37 9.27 -2.21 8.67
C TYR A 37 8.33 -2.99 7.75
N ILE A 38 8.73 -3.25 6.49
CA ILE A 38 7.88 -3.93 5.50
C ILE A 38 8.69 -4.79 4.55
N THR A 39 8.17 -5.97 4.26
CA THR A 39 8.64 -6.87 3.20
C THR A 39 7.45 -7.36 2.39
N VAL A 40 7.43 -7.10 1.09
CA VAL A 40 6.39 -7.56 0.16
C VAL A 40 6.77 -8.95 -0.35
N THR A 41 5.85 -9.90 -0.23
CA THR A 41 6.03 -11.27 -0.72
C THR A 41 5.20 -11.56 -1.96
N ASN A 42 4.09 -10.83 -2.14
CA ASN A 42 3.29 -10.87 -3.36
C ASN A 42 2.89 -9.43 -3.77
N PRO A 43 3.24 -8.97 -4.98
CA PRO A 43 4.05 -9.68 -5.98
C PRO A 43 5.48 -9.93 -5.47
N ASN A 44 6.05 -11.10 -5.83
CA ASN A 44 7.38 -11.51 -5.40
C ASN A 44 8.52 -10.87 -6.22
N LYS A 45 8.20 -9.99 -7.13
CA LYS A 45 9.11 -9.25 -8.00
C LYS A 45 8.74 -7.77 -8.01
N ASN A 46 9.74 -6.92 -8.16
CA ASN A 46 9.54 -5.48 -8.30
C ASN A 46 8.78 -5.09 -9.58
N TYR A 47 8.72 -6.00 -10.56
CA TYR A 47 7.94 -5.87 -11.78
C TYR A 47 7.16 -7.15 -12.05
N SER A 48 5.87 -7.03 -12.32
CA SER A 48 4.99 -8.16 -12.67
C SER A 48 4.00 -7.75 -13.75
N THR A 49 3.43 -8.76 -14.42
CA THR A 49 2.42 -8.57 -15.46
C THR A 49 1.20 -9.43 -15.13
N THR A 50 0.02 -8.88 -15.29
CA THR A 50 -1.25 -9.57 -15.06
C THR A 50 -2.30 -9.17 -16.08
N TYR A 51 -3.35 -9.95 -16.20
CA TYR A 51 -4.58 -9.63 -16.95
C TYR A 51 -5.79 -9.47 -16.03
N THR A 52 -5.62 -9.64 -14.71
CA THR A 52 -6.67 -9.40 -13.71
C THR A 52 -6.65 -7.96 -13.25
N LYS A 53 -7.84 -7.33 -13.22
CA LYS A 53 -8.00 -5.92 -12.82
C LYS A 53 -7.75 -5.64 -11.33
N THR A 54 -7.73 -6.69 -10.52
CA THR A 54 -7.46 -6.59 -9.08
C THR A 54 -6.39 -7.58 -8.71
N ILE A 55 -5.41 -7.14 -7.93
CA ILE A 55 -4.36 -7.99 -7.38
C ILE A 55 -4.43 -7.97 -5.85
N THR A 56 -3.94 -9.02 -5.23
CA THR A 56 -3.68 -9.04 -3.79
C THR A 56 -2.20 -8.74 -3.56
N VAL A 57 -1.92 -7.68 -2.84
CA VAL A 57 -0.58 -7.37 -2.36
C VAL A 57 -0.47 -7.86 -0.92
N SER A 58 0.55 -8.64 -0.62
CA SER A 58 0.72 -9.23 0.71
C SER A 58 2.18 -9.36 1.11
N GLY A 59 2.41 -9.52 2.40
CA GLY A 59 3.74 -9.63 2.95
C GLY A 59 3.75 -9.57 4.47
N TYR A 60 4.88 -9.13 4.99
CA TYR A 60 5.12 -8.92 6.40
C TYR A 60 5.38 -7.43 6.66
N ALA A 61 4.83 -6.91 7.73
CA ALA A 61 5.17 -5.60 8.24
C ALA A 61 5.28 -5.64 9.77
N MET A 62 5.84 -4.60 10.35
CA MET A 62 5.97 -4.50 11.80
C MET A 62 4.60 -4.65 12.46
N ALA A 63 4.51 -5.42 13.55
CA ALA A 63 3.27 -5.53 14.33
C ALA A 63 2.80 -4.12 14.77
N ASP A 64 1.49 -3.93 14.83
CA ASP A 64 0.83 -2.67 15.19
C ASP A 64 1.16 -1.48 14.25
N SER A 65 1.70 -1.78 13.04
CA SER A 65 1.84 -0.78 11.99
C SER A 65 0.59 -0.68 11.13
N THR A 66 0.50 0.40 10.35
CA THR A 66 -0.49 0.55 9.29
C THR A 66 0.23 0.60 7.94
N VAL A 67 -0.21 -0.23 7.00
CA VAL A 67 0.29 -0.24 5.62
C VAL A 67 -0.66 0.56 4.74
N TYR A 68 -0.17 1.63 4.14
CA TYR A 68 -0.88 2.49 3.18
C TYR A 68 -0.44 2.18 1.76
N VAL A 69 -1.35 2.31 0.82
CA VAL A 69 -1.10 2.12 -0.61
C VAL A 69 -1.14 3.46 -1.34
N TYR A 70 -0.10 3.73 -2.09
CA TYR A 70 0.02 4.89 -2.98
C TYR A 70 0.24 4.43 -4.41
N MET A 71 -0.18 5.26 -5.37
CA MET A 71 0.04 5.06 -6.79
C MET A 71 0.72 6.28 -7.40
N MET A 72 1.62 6.05 -8.35
CA MET A 72 2.31 7.11 -9.09
C MET A 72 1.33 7.94 -9.91
N ASP A 73 1.32 9.24 -9.68
CA ASP A 73 0.56 10.21 -10.45
C ASP A 73 1.31 11.55 -10.53
N GLY A 74 1.64 11.98 -11.74
CA GLY A 74 2.32 13.26 -11.97
C GLY A 74 3.72 13.38 -11.34
N GLY A 75 4.47 12.26 -11.22
CA GLY A 75 5.84 12.26 -10.67
C GLY A 75 5.93 12.13 -9.14
N VAL A 76 4.81 11.99 -8.46
CA VAL A 76 4.72 11.74 -7.02
C VAL A 76 3.77 10.57 -6.74
N TYR A 77 3.94 9.91 -5.60
CA TYR A 77 3.03 8.88 -5.15
C TYR A 77 1.88 9.52 -4.37
N LYS A 78 0.65 9.35 -4.85
CA LYS A 78 -0.59 9.81 -4.20
C LYS A 78 -1.33 8.66 -3.57
N PRO A 79 -2.04 8.85 -2.44
CA PRO A 79 -2.81 7.80 -1.79
C PRO A 79 -3.83 7.19 -2.74
N CYS A 80 -3.92 5.86 -2.74
CA CYS A 80 -5.07 5.17 -3.32
C CYS A 80 -6.27 5.32 -2.39
N TYR A 81 -7.47 5.46 -2.97
CA TYR A 81 -8.71 5.58 -2.20
C TYR A 81 -9.62 4.39 -2.50
N GLN A 82 -10.29 3.94 -1.45
CA GLN A 82 -11.38 2.98 -1.54
C GLN A 82 -12.52 3.46 -0.65
N ASN A 83 -13.71 3.60 -1.22
CA ASN A 83 -14.90 4.12 -0.50
C ASN A 83 -14.67 5.48 0.19
N GLY A 84 -13.87 6.36 -0.42
CA GLY A 84 -13.60 7.70 0.10
C GLY A 84 -12.53 7.76 1.20
N THR A 85 -11.95 6.64 1.60
CA THR A 85 -10.87 6.57 2.59
C THR A 85 -9.57 6.10 1.94
N ASN A 86 -8.41 6.46 2.52
CA ASN A 86 -7.12 5.97 2.06
C ASN A 86 -7.10 4.44 2.13
N LEU A 87 -6.67 3.81 1.04
CA LEU A 87 -6.51 2.36 0.99
C LEU A 87 -5.38 1.95 1.92
N SER A 88 -5.73 1.29 3.02
CA SER A 88 -4.79 0.87 4.06
C SER A 88 -5.24 -0.39 4.77
N VAL A 89 -4.32 -1.04 5.46
CA VAL A 89 -4.57 -2.19 6.32
C VAL A 89 -3.77 -2.06 7.60
N SER A 90 -4.41 -2.32 8.74
CA SER A 90 -3.73 -2.44 10.03
C SER A 90 -3.12 -3.83 10.17
N VAL A 91 -1.87 -3.86 10.61
CA VAL A 91 -1.10 -5.09 10.78
C VAL A 91 -1.24 -5.55 12.23
N GLY A 92 -1.77 -6.75 12.42
CA GLY A 92 -1.90 -7.33 13.76
C GLY A 92 -0.59 -7.92 14.29
N ALA A 93 -0.66 -8.58 15.45
CA ALA A 93 0.48 -9.20 16.12
C ALA A 93 1.23 -10.26 15.29
N SER A 94 0.58 -10.85 14.28
CA SER A 94 1.24 -11.81 13.37
C SER A 94 2.22 -11.15 12.40
N GLY A 95 2.17 -9.84 12.25
CA GLY A 95 2.96 -9.11 11.27
C GLY A 95 2.53 -9.32 9.83
N LEU A 96 1.48 -10.11 9.56
CA LEU A 96 1.00 -10.39 8.20
C LEU A 96 0.04 -9.30 7.73
N PHE A 97 0.16 -8.94 6.45
CA PHE A 97 -0.82 -8.08 5.79
C PHE A 97 -1.22 -8.62 4.41
N ALA A 98 -2.43 -8.32 3.99
CA ALA A 98 -2.92 -8.52 2.63
C ALA A 98 -3.91 -7.40 2.29
N ILE A 99 -3.78 -6.83 1.11
CA ILE A 99 -4.62 -5.75 0.62
C ILE A 99 -4.92 -5.92 -0.86
N HIS A 100 -6.17 -5.67 -1.25
CA HIS A 100 -6.59 -5.73 -2.65
C HIS A 100 -6.40 -4.37 -3.31
N VAL A 101 -5.74 -4.38 -4.46
CA VAL A 101 -5.44 -3.15 -5.21
C VAL A 101 -6.03 -3.27 -6.62
N ASN A 102 -6.77 -2.26 -7.05
CA ASN A 102 -7.29 -2.17 -8.40
C ASN A 102 -6.25 -1.58 -9.35
N LEU A 103 -6.18 -2.14 -10.56
CA LEU A 103 -5.25 -1.75 -11.60
C LEU A 103 -5.96 -0.98 -12.71
N SER A 104 -5.30 0.06 -13.20
CA SER A 104 -5.62 0.71 -14.46
C SER A 104 -4.94 -0.03 -15.62
N SER A 105 -5.46 0.09 -16.84
CA SER A 105 -4.82 -0.51 -18.02
C SER A 105 -3.40 0.00 -18.22
N GLY A 106 -2.47 -0.90 -18.52
CA GLY A 106 -1.06 -0.59 -18.69
C GLY A 106 -0.28 -0.59 -17.38
N ARG A 107 0.69 0.30 -17.29
CA ARG A 107 1.67 0.37 -16.22
C ARG A 107 1.10 1.01 -14.96
N ASN A 108 1.16 0.31 -13.84
CA ASN A 108 0.78 0.79 -12.51
C ASN A 108 1.99 0.72 -11.61
N GLN A 109 2.44 1.87 -11.10
CA GLN A 109 3.54 1.95 -10.15
C GLN A 109 2.98 2.24 -8.77
N PHE A 110 3.26 1.37 -7.82
CA PHE A 110 2.79 1.47 -6.46
C PHE A 110 3.92 1.71 -5.48
N LEU A 111 3.57 2.37 -4.39
CA LEU A 111 4.39 2.47 -3.19
C LEU A 111 3.54 2.00 -2.01
N LEU A 112 4.09 1.09 -1.21
CA LEU A 112 3.57 0.71 0.09
C LEU A 112 4.37 1.43 1.17
N ARG A 113 3.67 2.07 2.08
CA ARG A 113 4.24 2.73 3.25
C ARG A 113 3.74 2.01 4.49
N ALA A 114 4.64 1.33 5.20
CA ALA A 114 4.37 0.84 6.54
C ALA A 114 4.78 1.90 7.55
N GLU A 115 3.91 2.23 8.48
CA GLU A 115 4.13 3.27 9.47
C GLU A 115 3.70 2.81 10.85
N SER A 116 4.56 3.05 11.85
CA SER A 116 4.29 2.82 13.27
C SER A 116 5.10 3.81 14.12
N ASN A 117 4.47 4.44 15.10
CA ASN A 117 5.13 5.33 16.07
C ASN A 117 5.98 6.46 15.43
N GLY A 118 5.50 7.03 14.30
CA GLY A 118 6.22 8.10 13.59
C GLY A 118 7.44 7.64 12.77
N GLN A 119 7.74 6.35 12.77
CA GLN A 119 8.72 5.73 11.89
C GLN A 119 8.02 5.08 10.71
N TYR A 120 8.67 5.07 9.55
CA TYR A 120 8.09 4.48 8.34
C TYR A 120 9.13 3.86 7.43
N GLN A 121 8.68 2.95 6.59
CA GLN A 121 9.44 2.45 5.45
C GLN A 121 8.53 2.44 4.22
N ASN A 122 9.09 2.89 3.10
CA ASN A 122 8.47 2.82 1.79
C ASN A 122 9.12 1.71 0.96
N THR A 123 8.31 0.94 0.25
CA THR A 123 8.75 -0.03 -0.76
C THR A 123 7.92 0.13 -2.02
N THR A 124 8.52 -0.06 -3.18
CA THR A 124 7.86 0.16 -4.47
C THR A 124 7.82 -1.13 -5.28
N PHE A 125 6.77 -1.28 -6.08
CA PHE A 125 6.65 -2.32 -7.07
C PHE A 125 5.82 -1.83 -8.26
N GLU A 126 5.91 -2.54 -9.37
CA GLU A 126 5.21 -2.20 -10.59
C GLU A 126 4.42 -3.39 -11.12
N VAL A 127 3.20 -3.13 -11.56
CA VAL A 127 2.34 -4.13 -12.21
C VAL A 127 1.83 -3.59 -13.53
N ASN A 128 2.03 -4.35 -14.59
CA ASN A 128 1.48 -4.04 -15.90
C ASN A 128 0.20 -4.86 -16.14
N LEU A 129 -0.95 -4.17 -16.25
CA LEU A 129 -2.21 -4.79 -16.62
C LEU A 129 -2.31 -4.89 -18.15
N LEU A 130 -2.24 -6.11 -18.67
CA LEU A 130 -2.42 -6.38 -20.09
C LEU A 130 -3.89 -6.21 -20.50
N SER A 131 -4.09 -5.65 -21.68
CA SER A 131 -5.43 -5.62 -22.28
C SER A 131 -5.89 -7.04 -22.66
N SER A 132 -7.21 -7.27 -22.66
CA SER A 132 -7.78 -8.56 -23.10
C SER A 132 -7.44 -8.88 -24.56
N SER A 133 -7.28 -7.88 -25.42
CA SER A 133 -6.85 -8.05 -26.81
C SER A 133 -5.40 -8.58 -26.89
N MET A 134 -4.51 -8.09 -26.06
CA MET A 134 -3.11 -8.57 -25.95
C MET A 134 -3.06 -10.02 -25.46
N PHE A 135 -3.88 -10.36 -24.46
CA PHE A 135 -3.99 -11.74 -23.95
C PHE A 135 -4.46 -12.71 -25.03
N ASN A 136 -5.51 -12.33 -25.79
CA ASN A 136 -6.02 -13.13 -26.91
C ASN A 136 -4.99 -13.29 -28.02
N LEU A 137 -4.18 -12.28 -28.32
CA LEU A 137 -3.10 -12.35 -29.28
C LEU A 137 -2.02 -13.35 -28.84
N ILE A 138 -1.58 -13.30 -27.59
CA ILE A 138 -0.60 -14.23 -27.03
C ILE A 138 -1.10 -15.67 -27.09
N GLY A 139 -2.37 -15.92 -26.72
CA GLY A 139 -3.01 -17.23 -26.81
C GLY A 139 -3.06 -17.78 -28.23
N ARG A 140 -3.35 -16.93 -29.22
CA ARG A 140 -3.33 -17.32 -30.65
C ARG A 140 -1.91 -17.65 -31.15
N LEU A 141 -0.89 -16.88 -30.73
CA LEU A 141 0.50 -17.15 -31.10
C LEU A 141 0.98 -18.46 -30.50
N GLN A 142 0.63 -18.77 -29.25
CA GLN A 142 0.97 -20.06 -28.62
C GLN A 142 0.31 -21.25 -29.33
N SER A 143 -0.94 -21.11 -29.78
CA SER A 143 -1.60 -22.19 -30.53
C SER A 143 -0.97 -22.44 -31.90
N LEU A 144 -0.42 -21.43 -32.56
CA LEU A 144 0.30 -21.56 -33.82
C LEU A 144 1.64 -22.28 -33.65
N THR A 145 2.36 -22.05 -32.55
CA THR A 145 3.65 -22.71 -32.28
C THR A 145 3.51 -24.18 -31.88
N LEU A 146 2.38 -24.59 -31.32
CA LEU A 146 2.09 -25.98 -30.94
C LEU A 146 1.55 -26.82 -32.12
N GLY A 147 1.15 -26.18 -33.20
CA GLY A 147 0.63 -26.86 -34.41
C GLY A 147 1.68 -27.35 -35.39
N TRP A 148 2.98 -27.17 -35.12
CA TRP A 148 4.08 -27.65 -35.93
C TRP A 148 4.71 -28.93 -35.32
N LYS A 149 3.95 -30.03 -35.30
CA LYS A 149 4.49 -31.39 -35.10
C LYS A 149 3.96 -32.29 -36.21
#